data_7cbef485549d9bed01c057feeed0c82b
#
_entry.id   7cbef485549d9bed01c057feeed0c82b
#
_cell.length_a   1.000
_cell.length_b   1.000
_cell.length_c   1.000
_cell.angle_alpha   90.00
_cell.angle_beta   90.00
_cell.angle_gamma   90.00
#
_symmetry.space_group_name_H-M   'P 1'
#
loop_
_entity.id
_entity.type
_entity.pdbx_description
1 polymer ?
#
loop_
_entity_poly.entity_id
_entity_poly.type
_entity_poly.pdbx_seq_one_letter_code
_entity_poly.pdbx_strand_id
1 'polypeptide(L)'
;MRDLTAAVVDAIHMAGFVEIEVSAKHVHLTQEDVEVLFGKGAKLEPKRPLAQPGQFLSNQRVTLIGPKRSMERVAVLGPVRSATQVELSKSDCVALGVDAPIRESGDIAGSGSITIQGPCGSLEVKEGVIIAHNHIHVTEEDSIKMNLKDKDRVAVEVYSDRPVIFNDVIIRVSKNFACRMHIDFDEANAASVSGFTLGRIIRKIDTEGVGRSR
;
A
#
# COMPACT_ATOMS: atom_id res chain seq x y z
N MET A 1 -25.38 17.15 -18.45
CA MET A 1 -25.83 16.87 -17.05
C MET A 1 -24.68 16.16 -16.35
N ARG A 2 -24.08 16.74 -15.31
CA ARG A 2 -23.14 15.98 -14.47
C ARG A 2 -23.93 14.82 -13.85
N ASP A 3 -23.35 13.63 -13.87
CA ASP A 3 -23.92 12.50 -13.16
C ASP A 3 -24.02 12.86 -11.68
N LEU A 4 -25.18 12.65 -11.07
CA LEU A 4 -25.41 12.95 -9.66
C LEU A 4 -24.42 12.23 -8.75
N THR A 5 -24.06 10.99 -9.11
CA THR A 5 -23.08 10.19 -8.40
C THR A 5 -21.71 10.87 -8.38
N ALA A 6 -21.24 11.36 -9.53
CA ALA A 6 -19.98 12.08 -9.63
C ALA A 6 -20.00 13.37 -8.79
N ALA A 7 -21.13 14.11 -8.81
CA ALA A 7 -21.25 15.33 -8.00
C ALA A 7 -21.21 15.06 -6.49
N VAL A 8 -21.79 13.93 -6.04
CA VAL A 8 -21.77 13.53 -4.62
C VAL A 8 -20.34 13.11 -4.23
N VAL A 9 -19.65 12.32 -5.05
CA VAL A 9 -18.25 11.92 -4.79
C VAL A 9 -17.35 13.15 -4.72
N ASP A 10 -17.49 14.10 -5.65
CA ASP A 10 -16.75 15.37 -5.64
C ASP A 10 -16.98 16.15 -4.33
N ALA A 11 -18.23 16.23 -3.87
CA ALA A 11 -18.55 16.92 -2.62
C ALA A 11 -17.93 16.24 -1.39
N ILE A 12 -17.88 14.90 -1.38
CA ILE A 12 -17.23 14.12 -0.32
C ILE A 12 -15.72 14.41 -0.30
N HIS A 13 -15.06 14.37 -1.46
CA HIS A 13 -13.63 14.67 -1.57
C HIS A 13 -13.33 16.13 -1.18
N MET A 14 -14.14 17.10 -1.65
CA MET A 14 -13.98 18.50 -1.27
C MET A 14 -14.16 18.75 0.24
N ALA A 15 -14.96 17.93 0.92
CA ALA A 15 -15.09 17.96 2.37
C ALA A 15 -13.92 17.25 3.11
N GLY A 16 -12.92 16.76 2.36
CA GLY A 16 -11.73 16.09 2.88
C GLY A 16 -11.92 14.62 3.23
N PHE A 17 -13.04 14.00 2.86
CA PHE A 17 -13.28 12.59 3.12
C PHE A 17 -12.65 11.70 2.04
N VAL A 18 -12.06 10.61 2.48
CA VAL A 18 -11.48 9.56 1.64
C VAL A 18 -11.87 8.18 2.18
N GLU A 19 -12.10 7.24 1.28
CA GLU A 19 -12.30 5.84 1.68
C GLU A 19 -10.96 5.22 2.06
N ILE A 20 -10.96 4.43 3.15
CA ILE A 20 -9.77 3.74 3.66
C ILE A 20 -9.77 2.30 3.13
N GLU A 21 -8.69 1.92 2.47
CA GLU A 21 -8.42 0.57 1.99
C GLU A 21 -7.30 -0.06 2.81
N VAL A 22 -7.56 -1.28 3.31
CA VAL A 22 -6.59 -2.03 4.10
C VAL A 22 -5.76 -2.90 3.18
N SER A 23 -4.46 -2.69 3.15
CA SER A 23 -3.49 -3.46 2.39
C SER A 23 -2.97 -4.63 3.22
N ALA A 24 -3.34 -5.85 2.83
CA ALA A 24 -2.74 -7.06 3.37
C ALA A 24 -1.30 -7.22 2.86
N LYS A 25 -0.51 -8.05 3.57
CA LYS A 25 0.81 -8.44 3.06
C LYS A 25 0.74 -8.97 1.62
N HIS A 26 1.63 -8.48 0.79
CA HIS A 26 1.66 -8.83 -0.63
C HIS A 26 3.05 -8.64 -1.25
N VAL A 27 3.18 -9.15 -2.47
CA VAL A 27 4.41 -9.09 -3.25
C VAL A 27 4.13 -8.47 -4.60
N HIS A 28 5.02 -7.61 -5.06
CA HIS A 28 5.17 -7.18 -6.44
C HIS A 28 6.40 -7.84 -7.01
N LEU A 29 6.32 -8.34 -8.24
CA LEU A 29 7.40 -9.09 -8.89
C LEU A 29 7.82 -8.41 -10.19
N THR A 30 9.09 -8.61 -10.57
CA THR A 30 9.53 -8.42 -11.96
C THR A 30 9.04 -9.58 -12.83
N GLN A 31 9.09 -9.43 -14.15
CA GLN A 31 8.72 -10.53 -15.06
C GLN A 31 9.69 -11.72 -14.92
N GLU A 32 10.97 -11.43 -14.72
CA GLU A 32 12.01 -12.43 -14.52
C GLU A 32 11.74 -13.26 -13.25
N ASP A 33 11.37 -12.60 -12.17
CA ASP A 33 11.06 -13.27 -10.89
C ASP A 33 9.76 -14.07 -10.98
N VAL A 34 8.79 -13.61 -11.77
CA VAL A 34 7.59 -14.41 -12.07
C VAL A 34 7.98 -15.72 -12.73
N GLU A 35 8.89 -15.69 -13.70
CA GLU A 35 9.36 -16.92 -14.39
C GLU A 35 10.16 -17.84 -13.47
N VAL A 36 10.98 -17.30 -12.58
CA VAL A 36 11.70 -18.09 -11.56
C VAL A 36 10.72 -18.82 -10.63
N LEU A 37 9.70 -18.13 -10.15
CA LEU A 37 8.78 -18.66 -9.15
C LEU A 37 7.70 -19.57 -9.74
N PHE A 38 7.24 -19.29 -10.97
CA PHE A 38 6.08 -19.97 -11.57
C PHE A 38 6.38 -20.73 -12.87
N GLY A 39 7.63 -20.69 -13.33
CA GLY A 39 8.10 -21.38 -14.52
C GLY A 39 8.30 -20.46 -15.72
N LYS A 40 9.17 -20.89 -16.63
CA LYS A 40 9.51 -20.13 -17.84
C LYS A 40 8.29 -19.78 -18.67
N GLY A 41 8.15 -18.51 -19.05
CA GLY A 41 7.03 -17.99 -19.82
C GLY A 41 5.76 -17.73 -18.99
N ALA A 42 5.78 -17.94 -17.67
CA ALA A 42 4.67 -17.65 -16.79
C ALA A 42 4.35 -16.15 -16.79
N LYS A 43 3.07 -15.82 -16.65
CA LYS A 43 2.57 -14.45 -16.53
C LYS A 43 1.64 -14.37 -15.32
N LEU A 44 1.52 -13.20 -14.73
CA LEU A 44 0.53 -12.98 -13.68
C LEU A 44 -0.90 -13.01 -14.29
N GLU A 45 -1.74 -13.87 -13.74
CA GLU A 45 -3.13 -14.04 -14.19
C GLU A 45 -4.07 -13.22 -13.30
N PRO A 46 -4.76 -12.23 -13.85
CA PRO A 46 -5.71 -11.43 -13.08
C PRO A 46 -6.83 -12.28 -12.48
N LYS A 47 -7.04 -12.16 -11.16
CA LYS A 47 -8.16 -12.76 -10.43
C LYS A 47 -9.30 -11.76 -10.23
N ARG A 48 -8.96 -10.55 -9.80
CA ARG A 48 -9.90 -9.42 -9.66
C ARG A 48 -9.15 -8.10 -9.71
N PRO A 49 -9.79 -7.02 -10.19
CA PRO A 49 -9.21 -5.69 -10.13
C PRO A 49 -9.05 -5.22 -8.67
N LEU A 50 -8.12 -4.32 -8.44
CA LEU A 50 -7.96 -3.55 -7.20
C LEU A 50 -8.54 -2.15 -7.38
N ALA A 51 -8.64 -1.38 -6.28
CA ALA A 51 -9.16 -0.02 -6.33
C ALA A 51 -8.30 0.91 -7.21
N GLN A 52 -6.98 0.69 -7.23
CA GLN A 52 -6.11 1.49 -8.09
C GLN A 52 -6.19 1.01 -9.55
N PRO A 53 -6.44 1.93 -10.52
CA PRO A 53 -6.58 1.58 -11.92
C PRO A 53 -5.39 0.78 -12.46
N GLY A 54 -5.66 -0.25 -13.24
CA GLY A 54 -4.65 -1.12 -13.85
C GLY A 54 -3.99 -2.12 -12.90
N GLN A 55 -4.23 -2.03 -11.60
CA GLN A 55 -3.74 -3.00 -10.63
C GLN A 55 -4.75 -4.13 -10.40
N PHE A 56 -4.23 -5.31 -10.11
CA PHE A 56 -5.06 -6.49 -9.86
C PHE A 56 -4.43 -7.45 -8.85
N LEU A 57 -5.28 -8.15 -8.12
CA LEU A 57 -4.88 -9.33 -7.40
C LEU A 57 -4.71 -10.47 -8.41
N SER A 58 -3.55 -11.13 -8.43
CA SER A 58 -3.34 -12.29 -9.30
C SER A 58 -3.86 -13.60 -8.67
N ASN A 59 -3.95 -14.65 -9.50
CA ASN A 59 -4.21 -16.01 -9.01
C ASN A 59 -3.02 -16.60 -8.26
N GLN A 60 -1.81 -16.17 -8.62
CA GLN A 60 -0.56 -16.66 -8.07
C GLN A 60 -0.44 -16.32 -6.58
N ARG A 61 0.19 -17.24 -5.86
CA ARG A 61 0.52 -17.09 -4.44
C ARG A 61 1.94 -17.57 -4.21
N VAL A 62 2.61 -16.95 -3.26
CA VAL A 62 3.96 -17.31 -2.85
C VAL A 62 4.02 -17.57 -1.36
N THR A 63 5.10 -18.21 -0.93
CA THR A 63 5.48 -18.34 0.47
C THR A 63 6.65 -17.40 0.75
N LEU A 64 6.52 -16.59 1.78
CA LEU A 64 7.63 -15.79 2.32
C LEU A 64 8.32 -16.60 3.40
N ILE A 65 9.64 -16.74 3.30
CA ILE A 65 10.47 -17.49 4.25
C ILE A 65 11.42 -16.51 4.92
N GLY A 66 11.14 -16.22 6.18
CA GLY A 66 11.98 -15.40 7.04
C GLY A 66 12.84 -16.25 7.99
N PRO A 67 13.75 -15.63 8.75
CA PRO A 67 14.62 -16.35 9.70
C PRO A 67 13.88 -17.10 10.82
N LYS A 68 12.70 -16.63 11.24
CA LYS A 68 11.95 -17.25 12.35
C LYS A 68 10.87 -18.22 11.87
N ARG A 69 10.18 -17.89 10.79
CA ARG A 69 9.09 -18.70 10.24
C ARG A 69 8.81 -18.38 8.77
N SER A 70 7.89 -19.13 8.18
CA SER A 70 7.35 -18.84 6.86
C SER A 70 5.89 -18.35 6.95
N MET A 71 5.45 -17.62 5.91
CA MET A 71 4.07 -17.23 5.68
C MET A 71 3.64 -17.70 4.31
N GLU A 72 2.66 -18.57 4.27
CA GLU A 72 2.14 -19.17 3.04
C GLU A 72 1.01 -18.34 2.43
N ARG A 73 0.74 -18.62 1.14
CA ARG A 73 -0.40 -18.06 0.39
C ARG A 73 -0.40 -16.54 0.32
N VAL A 74 0.78 -15.91 0.39
CA VAL A 74 0.93 -14.46 0.25
C VAL A 74 0.52 -14.04 -1.16
N ALA A 75 -0.25 -12.97 -1.26
CA ALA A 75 -0.78 -12.46 -2.51
C ALA A 75 0.33 -11.89 -3.40
N VAL A 76 0.22 -12.15 -4.70
CA VAL A 76 1.01 -11.44 -5.71
C VAL A 76 0.09 -10.44 -6.39
N LEU A 77 0.50 -9.17 -6.42
CA LEU A 77 -0.23 -8.10 -7.09
C LEU A 77 0.42 -7.79 -8.44
N GLY A 78 -0.42 -7.61 -9.42
CA GLY A 78 -0.04 -7.19 -10.76
C GLY A 78 -0.45 -5.77 -11.09
N PRO A 79 0.10 -5.24 -12.18
CA PRO A 79 1.02 -5.86 -13.14
C PRO A 79 2.43 -6.05 -12.58
N VAL A 80 3.32 -6.69 -13.34
CA VAL A 80 4.76 -6.78 -13.01
C VAL A 80 5.37 -5.39 -12.88
N ARG A 81 6.39 -5.27 -12.04
CA ARG A 81 7.11 -4.02 -11.76
C ARG A 81 8.57 -4.12 -12.20
N SER A 82 9.28 -2.99 -12.19
CA SER A 82 10.72 -2.92 -12.49
C SER A 82 11.60 -3.51 -11.41
N ALA A 83 11.07 -3.67 -10.18
CA ALA A 83 11.78 -4.28 -9.06
C ALA A 83 10.81 -5.11 -8.20
N THR A 84 11.30 -6.21 -7.66
CA THR A 84 10.55 -7.04 -6.73
C THR A 84 10.50 -6.38 -5.35
N GLN A 85 9.31 -6.32 -4.77
CA GLN A 85 9.04 -5.68 -3.50
C GLN A 85 8.05 -6.50 -2.68
N VAL A 86 8.28 -6.57 -1.39
CA VAL A 86 7.41 -7.23 -0.41
C VAL A 86 6.93 -6.17 0.58
N GLU A 87 5.62 -5.99 0.68
CA GLU A 87 4.99 -5.10 1.64
C GLU A 87 4.42 -5.91 2.80
N LEU A 88 4.86 -5.60 4.01
CA LEU A 88 4.48 -6.28 5.25
C LEU A 88 4.01 -5.26 6.28
N SER A 89 3.22 -5.70 7.25
CA SER A 89 3.02 -4.93 8.48
C SER A 89 4.18 -5.15 9.45
N LYS A 90 4.29 -4.32 10.49
CA LYS A 90 5.31 -4.50 11.54
C LYS A 90 5.16 -5.84 12.26
N SER A 91 3.92 -6.26 12.53
CA SER A 91 3.62 -7.56 13.14
C SER A 91 4.05 -8.73 12.24
N ASP A 92 3.85 -8.64 10.93
CA ASP A 92 4.33 -9.63 9.96
C ASP A 92 5.87 -9.70 9.98
N CYS A 93 6.55 -8.55 10.00
CA CYS A 93 8.01 -8.49 10.09
C CYS A 93 8.54 -9.17 11.35
N VAL A 94 7.95 -8.88 12.52
CA VAL A 94 8.30 -9.52 13.80
C VAL A 94 8.08 -11.03 13.74
N ALA A 95 6.97 -11.47 13.17
CA ALA A 95 6.65 -12.87 13.03
C ALA A 95 7.64 -13.62 12.11
N LEU A 96 8.01 -13.04 10.99
CA LEU A 96 9.00 -13.60 10.06
C LEU A 96 10.44 -13.48 10.59
N GLY A 97 10.71 -12.55 11.49
CA GLY A 97 12.06 -12.23 11.95
C GLY A 97 12.86 -11.38 10.96
N VAL A 98 12.16 -10.58 10.17
CA VAL A 98 12.74 -9.66 9.18
C VAL A 98 12.72 -8.25 9.76
N ASP A 99 13.79 -7.49 9.57
CA ASP A 99 13.80 -6.06 9.82
C ASP A 99 13.51 -5.30 8.51
N ALA A 100 12.51 -4.44 8.55
CA ALA A 100 12.08 -3.68 7.39
C ALA A 100 11.80 -2.22 7.77
N PRO A 101 12.32 -1.26 7.00
CA PRO A 101 12.05 0.16 7.23
C PRO A 101 10.64 0.53 6.76
N ILE A 102 10.09 1.60 7.36
CA ILE A 102 8.90 2.26 6.83
C ILE A 102 9.34 3.11 5.64
N ARG A 103 8.79 2.81 4.45
CA ARG A 103 9.15 3.46 3.18
C ARG A 103 7.93 3.67 2.30
N GLU A 104 8.02 4.60 1.39
CA GLU A 104 7.06 4.65 0.29
C GLU A 104 7.28 3.47 -0.66
N SER A 105 6.18 2.92 -1.20
CA SER A 105 6.24 1.85 -2.20
C SER A 105 7.10 2.29 -3.41
N GLY A 106 8.11 1.48 -3.74
CA GLY A 106 9.13 1.77 -4.75
C GLY A 106 10.47 2.24 -4.17
N ASP A 107 10.53 2.72 -2.93
CA ASP A 107 11.77 3.08 -2.24
C ASP A 107 12.30 1.87 -1.45
N ILE A 108 13.08 1.03 -2.12
CA ILE A 108 13.56 -0.26 -1.58
C ILE A 108 15.06 -0.31 -1.27
N ALA A 109 15.81 0.73 -1.59
CA ALA A 109 17.25 0.75 -1.36
C ALA A 109 17.59 0.61 0.13
N GLY A 110 18.46 -0.32 0.50
CA GLY A 110 18.83 -0.61 1.89
C GLY A 110 17.68 -1.16 2.75
N SER A 111 16.62 -1.69 2.15
CA SER A 111 15.49 -2.29 2.87
C SER A 111 15.74 -3.76 3.26
N GLY A 112 14.77 -4.40 3.89
CA GLY A 112 14.90 -5.77 4.39
C GLY A 112 15.07 -6.84 3.31
N SER A 113 15.61 -7.99 3.72
CA SER A 113 15.79 -9.16 2.86
C SER A 113 14.83 -10.28 3.25
N ILE A 114 14.45 -11.11 2.26
CA ILE A 114 13.59 -12.27 2.48
C ILE A 114 13.75 -13.27 1.32
N THR A 115 13.45 -14.55 1.59
CA THR A 115 13.31 -15.54 0.52
C THR A 115 11.85 -15.66 0.12
N ILE A 116 11.59 -15.63 -1.19
CA ILE A 116 10.27 -15.86 -1.78
C ILE A 116 10.30 -17.24 -2.46
N GLN A 117 9.33 -18.08 -2.16
CA GLN A 117 9.17 -19.40 -2.76
C GLN A 117 7.85 -19.49 -3.53
N GLY A 118 7.94 -19.89 -4.78
CA GLY A 118 6.84 -20.28 -5.64
C GLY A 118 6.81 -21.79 -5.89
N PRO A 119 5.87 -22.29 -6.70
CA PRO A 119 5.76 -23.72 -7.00
C PRO A 119 6.92 -24.28 -7.84
N CYS A 120 7.62 -23.45 -8.63
CA CYS A 120 8.67 -23.88 -9.54
C CYS A 120 10.09 -23.53 -9.07
N GLY A 121 10.21 -22.63 -8.10
CA GLY A 121 11.52 -22.20 -7.61
C GLY A 121 11.42 -21.22 -6.44
N SER A 122 12.58 -20.74 -6.03
CA SER A 122 12.70 -19.72 -5.01
C SER A 122 13.76 -18.69 -5.40
N LEU A 123 13.63 -17.49 -4.85
CA LEU A 123 14.60 -16.42 -5.02
C LEU A 123 14.85 -15.71 -3.68
N GLU A 124 16.05 -15.21 -3.50
CA GLU A 124 16.44 -14.37 -2.38
C GLU A 124 16.33 -12.90 -2.82
N VAL A 125 15.45 -12.15 -2.15
CA VAL A 125 15.36 -10.70 -2.29
C VAL A 125 16.27 -10.08 -1.24
N LYS A 126 17.42 -9.55 -1.65
CA LYS A 126 18.40 -8.95 -0.72
C LYS A 126 17.95 -7.61 -0.19
N GLU A 127 17.27 -6.82 -1.03
CA GLU A 127 16.64 -5.54 -0.73
C GLU A 127 15.28 -5.50 -1.40
N GLY A 128 14.21 -5.25 -0.67
CA GLY A 128 12.86 -5.26 -1.22
C GLY A 128 11.75 -5.38 -0.18
N VAL A 129 12.07 -5.67 1.09
CA VAL A 129 11.05 -5.76 2.14
C VAL A 129 10.89 -4.42 2.82
N ILE A 130 9.69 -3.88 2.78
CA ILE A 130 9.31 -2.62 3.42
C ILE A 130 8.04 -2.76 4.23
N ILE A 131 7.85 -1.87 5.19
CA ILE A 131 6.55 -1.53 5.74
C ILE A 131 6.08 -0.31 4.95
N ALA A 132 5.01 -0.46 4.16
CA ALA A 132 4.52 0.65 3.35
C ALA A 132 4.03 1.79 4.26
N HIS A 133 4.57 3.01 4.04
CA HIS A 133 4.09 4.19 4.74
C HIS A 133 2.63 4.44 4.36
N ASN A 134 1.77 4.72 5.33
CA ASN A 134 0.38 5.07 5.06
C ASN A 134 0.29 6.31 4.17
N HIS A 135 -0.62 6.27 3.19
CA HIS A 135 -0.68 7.30 2.18
C HIS A 135 -2.08 7.43 1.58
N ILE A 136 -2.34 8.56 0.96
CA ILE A 136 -3.56 8.79 0.18
C ILE A 136 -3.14 8.96 -1.28
N HIS A 137 -3.67 8.09 -2.14
CA HIS A 137 -3.66 8.32 -3.57
C HIS A 137 -4.71 9.37 -3.91
N VAL A 138 -4.35 10.34 -4.72
CA VAL A 138 -5.22 11.43 -5.17
C VAL A 138 -5.01 11.64 -6.66
N THR A 139 -6.08 11.89 -7.41
CA THR A 139 -5.96 12.31 -8.80
C THR A 139 -5.42 13.74 -8.89
N GLU A 140 -4.90 14.14 -10.04
CA GLU A 140 -4.49 15.53 -10.27
C GLU A 140 -5.69 16.50 -10.09
N GLU A 141 -6.88 16.10 -10.54
CA GLU A 141 -8.10 16.88 -10.41
C GLU A 141 -8.54 17.04 -8.95
N ASP A 142 -8.60 15.93 -8.19
CA ASP A 142 -8.97 15.97 -6.78
C ASP A 142 -7.93 16.71 -5.94
N SER A 143 -6.65 16.62 -6.29
CA SER A 143 -5.58 17.33 -5.57
C SER A 143 -5.78 18.85 -5.61
N ILE A 144 -6.22 19.38 -6.75
CA ILE A 144 -6.58 20.81 -6.89
C ILE A 144 -7.81 21.14 -6.04
N LYS A 145 -8.88 20.33 -6.12
CA LYS A 145 -10.13 20.53 -5.36
C LYS A 145 -9.91 20.49 -3.85
N MET A 146 -9.05 19.58 -3.39
CA MET A 146 -8.73 19.38 -1.97
C MET A 146 -7.59 20.29 -1.49
N ASN A 147 -6.99 21.12 -2.36
CA ASN A 147 -5.81 21.94 -2.08
C ASN A 147 -4.64 21.12 -1.50
N LEU A 148 -4.36 19.97 -2.11
CA LEU A 148 -3.28 19.05 -1.75
C LEU A 148 -2.22 19.03 -2.85
N LYS A 149 -0.97 18.74 -2.46
CA LYS A 149 0.16 18.57 -3.38
C LYS A 149 0.80 17.21 -3.17
N ASP A 150 1.49 16.72 -4.19
CA ASP A 150 2.31 15.51 -4.04
C ASP A 150 3.32 15.69 -2.92
N LYS A 151 3.46 14.67 -2.07
CA LYS A 151 4.31 14.66 -0.87
C LYS A 151 3.85 15.57 0.28
N ASP A 152 2.71 16.25 0.20
CA ASP A 152 2.12 16.84 1.39
C ASP A 152 1.95 15.77 2.47
N ARG A 153 2.10 16.18 3.72
CA ARG A 153 1.80 15.33 4.89
C ARG A 153 0.56 15.87 5.57
N VAL A 154 -0.35 14.98 5.91
CA VAL A 154 -1.65 15.34 6.48
C VAL A 154 -1.96 14.50 7.72
N ALA A 155 -2.84 15.04 8.57
CA ALA A 155 -3.47 14.26 9.62
C ALA A 155 -4.85 13.79 9.13
N VAL A 156 -5.16 12.53 9.36
CA VAL A 156 -6.42 11.91 8.96
C VAL A 156 -7.11 11.32 10.18
N GLU A 157 -8.33 11.78 10.46
CA GLU A 157 -9.22 11.22 11.47
C GLU A 157 -10.01 10.06 10.86
N VAL A 158 -9.99 8.89 11.51
CA VAL A 158 -10.68 7.68 11.07
C VAL A 158 -12.04 7.58 11.74
N TYR A 159 -13.10 7.40 10.95
CA TYR A 159 -14.48 7.24 11.44
C TYR A 159 -14.81 5.74 11.60
N SER A 160 -14.55 5.22 12.77
CA SER A 160 -14.76 3.83 13.13
C SER A 160 -15.20 3.67 14.59
N ASP A 161 -15.47 2.45 15.05
CA ASP A 161 -15.81 2.17 16.45
C ASP A 161 -14.63 2.44 17.40
N ARG A 162 -13.41 2.57 16.88
CA ARG A 162 -12.20 2.95 17.63
C ARG A 162 -11.48 4.07 16.90
N PRO A 163 -11.98 5.32 17.02
CA PRO A 163 -11.44 6.45 16.29
C PRO A 163 -9.97 6.71 16.64
N VAL A 164 -9.14 6.92 15.63
CA VAL A 164 -7.74 7.34 15.77
C VAL A 164 -7.44 8.45 14.78
N ILE A 165 -6.38 9.19 15.03
CA ILE A 165 -5.84 10.16 14.06
C ILE A 165 -4.45 9.66 13.63
N PHE A 166 -4.30 9.37 12.35
CA PHE A 166 -3.00 9.15 11.74
C PHE A 166 -2.38 10.50 11.41
N ASN A 167 -1.26 10.83 12.03
CA ASN A 167 -0.67 12.18 11.99
C ASN A 167 0.37 12.40 10.87
N ASP A 168 0.67 11.43 10.06
CA ASP A 168 1.78 11.52 9.10
C ASP A 168 1.46 10.76 7.81
N VAL A 169 0.28 11.03 7.25
CA VAL A 169 -0.18 10.38 6.03
C VAL A 169 0.35 11.14 4.82
N ILE A 170 1.01 10.43 3.89
CA ILE A 170 1.62 11.02 2.70
C ILE A 170 0.60 11.15 1.58
N ILE A 171 0.50 12.32 0.95
CA ILE A 171 -0.27 12.50 -0.28
C ILE A 171 0.57 12.08 -1.49
N ARG A 172 -0.02 11.25 -2.34
CA ARG A 172 0.57 10.82 -3.62
C ARG A 172 -0.36 11.23 -4.75
N VAL A 173 0.12 12.07 -5.65
CA VAL A 173 -0.69 12.61 -6.75
C VAL A 173 -0.28 11.98 -8.08
N SER A 174 -1.25 11.47 -8.84
CA SER A 174 -1.05 11.01 -10.21
C SER A 174 -2.38 10.94 -10.95
N LYS A 175 -2.37 11.26 -12.24
CA LYS A 175 -3.53 11.09 -13.13
C LYS A 175 -4.05 9.66 -13.21
N ASN A 176 -3.21 8.68 -12.87
CA ASN A 176 -3.52 7.26 -12.95
C ASN A 176 -4.03 6.69 -11.62
N PHE A 177 -4.24 7.52 -10.59
CA PHE A 177 -4.73 7.07 -9.29
C PHE A 177 -6.24 7.15 -9.18
N ALA A 178 -6.80 6.41 -8.23
CA ALA A 178 -8.12 6.62 -7.66
C ALA A 178 -7.96 7.13 -6.22
N CYS A 179 -8.83 8.05 -5.80
CA CYS A 179 -8.76 8.64 -4.47
C CYS A 179 -9.06 7.59 -3.40
N ARG A 180 -8.01 7.16 -2.67
CA ARG A 180 -8.06 6.14 -1.61
C ARG A 180 -6.92 6.35 -0.62
N MET A 181 -7.22 6.17 0.66
CA MET A 181 -6.20 6.04 1.70
C MET A 181 -5.82 4.57 1.85
N HIS A 182 -4.53 4.27 1.92
CA HIS A 182 -4.01 2.93 2.15
C HIS A 182 -3.31 2.86 3.50
N ILE A 183 -3.67 1.86 4.28
CA ILE A 183 -3.10 1.52 5.58
C ILE A 183 -2.80 0.03 5.62
N ASP A 184 -1.89 -0.40 6.49
CA ASP A 184 -1.61 -1.82 6.71
C ASP A 184 -2.57 -2.46 7.74
N PHE A 185 -2.38 -3.76 7.99
CA PHE A 185 -3.23 -4.49 8.95
C PHE A 185 -3.04 -4.05 10.40
N ASP A 186 -1.84 -3.64 10.81
CA ASP A 186 -1.59 -3.19 12.18
C ASP A 186 -2.30 -1.85 12.44
N GLU A 187 -2.24 -0.95 11.47
CA GLU A 187 -2.95 0.33 11.49
C GLU A 187 -4.48 0.12 11.46
N ALA A 188 -4.95 -0.78 10.60
CA ALA A 188 -6.36 -1.13 10.51
C ALA A 188 -6.89 -1.72 11.83
N ASN A 189 -6.15 -2.62 12.46
CA ASN A 189 -6.49 -3.19 13.76
C ASN A 189 -6.49 -2.12 14.87
N ALA A 190 -5.51 -1.21 14.86
CA ALA A 190 -5.45 -0.12 15.82
C ALA A 190 -6.67 0.80 15.72
N ALA A 191 -7.16 1.04 14.51
CA ALA A 191 -8.29 1.91 14.21
C ALA A 191 -9.63 1.17 14.06
N SER A 192 -9.70 -0.14 14.27
CA SER A 192 -10.91 -0.97 14.03
C SER A 192 -11.52 -0.75 12.63
N VAL A 193 -10.67 -0.59 11.62
CA VAL A 193 -11.12 -0.40 10.23
C VAL A 193 -11.59 -1.73 9.68
N SER A 194 -12.83 -1.79 9.19
CA SER A 194 -13.44 -2.96 8.56
C SER A 194 -14.48 -2.54 7.52
N GLY A 195 -14.54 -3.26 6.40
CA GLY A 195 -15.48 -2.96 5.33
C GLY A 195 -15.31 -1.53 4.78
N PHE A 196 -16.43 -0.85 4.54
CA PHE A 196 -16.41 0.54 4.09
C PHE A 196 -16.17 1.47 5.29
N THR A 197 -15.02 2.13 5.31
CA THR A 197 -14.65 3.06 6.37
C THR A 197 -14.12 4.35 5.74
N LEU A 198 -14.52 5.49 6.29
CA LEU A 198 -14.08 6.81 5.85
C LEU A 198 -13.01 7.37 6.80
N GLY A 199 -12.02 8.03 6.22
CA GLY A 199 -11.13 8.96 6.91
C GLY A 199 -11.40 10.38 6.46
N ARG A 200 -11.14 11.36 7.31
CA ARG A 200 -11.21 12.78 6.99
C ARG A 200 -9.86 13.44 7.18
N ILE A 201 -9.37 14.09 6.16
CA ILE A 201 -8.20 14.97 6.25
C ILE A 201 -8.59 16.19 7.07
N ILE A 202 -7.96 16.36 8.24
CA ILE A 202 -8.32 17.42 9.20
C ILE A 202 -7.32 18.58 9.23
N ARG A 203 -6.08 18.34 8.82
CA ARG A 203 -5.03 19.37 8.70
C ARG A 203 -3.86 18.89 7.85
N LYS A 204 -3.10 19.84 7.29
CA LYS A 204 -1.75 19.60 6.77
C LYS A 204 -0.75 19.63 7.93
N ILE A 205 0.34 18.88 7.80
CA ILE A 205 1.45 18.87 8.75
C ILE A 205 2.57 19.73 8.17
N ASP A 206 2.94 20.78 8.88
CA ASP A 206 4.13 21.56 8.54
C ASP A 206 5.38 20.73 8.87
N THR A 207 6.10 20.34 7.82
CA THR A 207 7.33 19.56 7.97
C THR A 207 8.56 20.46 8.18
N GLU A 208 8.42 21.76 8.01
CA GLU A 208 9.46 22.74 8.32
C GLU A 208 9.59 22.90 9.84
N GLY A 209 10.58 22.21 10.42
CA GLY A 209 10.92 22.30 11.86
C GLY A 209 10.84 21.02 12.68
N VAL A 210 10.31 19.94 12.14
CA VAL A 210 10.35 18.64 12.84
C VAL A 210 11.61 17.88 12.41
N GLY A 211 12.74 18.27 12.98
CA GLY A 211 13.94 17.44 12.96
C GLY A 211 13.63 16.11 13.65
N ARG A 212 13.28 15.08 12.90
CA ARG A 212 13.25 13.71 13.43
C ARG A 212 14.68 13.31 13.74
N SER A 213 15.05 13.33 15.01
CA SER A 213 16.23 12.60 15.47
C SER A 213 16.02 11.12 15.08
N ARG A 214 16.91 10.64 14.22
CA ARG A 214 16.99 9.23 13.80
C ARG A 214 17.44 8.35 14.95
#